data_1cdd5b362d698de8e0d0868c7c47aeb2
#
_entry.id   1cdd5b362d698de8e0d0868c7c47aeb2
#
_cell.length_a   1.000
_cell.length_b   1.000
_cell.length_c   1.000
_cell.angle_alpha   90.00
_cell.angle_beta   90.00
_cell.angle_gamma   90.00
#
_symmetry.space_group_name_H-M   'P 1'
#
loop_
_entity.id
_entity.type
_entity.pdbx_description
1 polymer ?
#
loop_
_entity_poly.entity_id
_entity_poly.type
_entity_poly.pdbx_seq_one_letter_code
_entity_poly.pdbx_strand_id
1 'polypeptide(L)'
;MATLIIASISNHSGKTALAAALAVKLGTEDAPVAIGKAGLRDSTVESDVGIFEHLLPGNPSVSGAVGEVASNISNLADSTRISIVEGSSDTEFNLQLANDTDGLVLLVARYGEEISNAVDAYGSRLAGVVVNAMPKYRSENADDGIPQGLREKGLNVLGYIPDDRRMLSPKLGHVAEFLDGQFLSGDEQSDQLLDNFLIGGLVLDWGPFYFATRTNTGVIVRGDRPDVQLAAIQTDTTRALLLTKGVRPVEYVIYEAGQRGIPLIVVPGSTHDVAEKLEGLQPQVAFDHQDKLHRMVELVSEYLDISALEDQLAQPVTR
;
A
#
# COMPACT_ATOMS: atom_id res chain seq x y z
N MET A 1 13.68 -24.55 -6.18
CA MET A 1 13.05 -23.22 -6.10
C MET A 1 11.95 -23.27 -5.05
N ALA A 2 11.92 -22.35 -4.08
CA ALA A 2 10.85 -22.26 -3.09
C ALA A 2 9.71 -21.37 -3.62
N THR A 3 8.47 -21.73 -3.31
CA THR A 3 7.30 -20.91 -3.68
C THR A 3 6.60 -20.42 -2.40
N LEU A 4 6.36 -19.12 -2.32
CA LEU A 4 5.63 -18.47 -1.24
C LEU A 4 4.34 -17.84 -1.78
N ILE A 5 3.21 -18.26 -1.23
CA ILE A 5 1.90 -17.73 -1.60
C ILE A 5 1.45 -16.73 -0.53
N ILE A 6 1.19 -15.50 -0.92
CA ILE A 6 0.69 -14.48 -0.01
C ILE A 6 -0.83 -14.51 -0.04
N ALA A 7 -1.42 -15.09 0.98
CA ALA A 7 -2.86 -15.31 1.12
C ALA A 7 -3.50 -14.38 2.16
N SER A 8 -4.80 -14.23 2.14
CA SER A 8 -5.58 -13.55 3.18
C SER A 8 -6.97 -14.19 3.29
N ILE A 9 -7.77 -13.76 4.26
CA ILE A 9 -9.19 -14.12 4.36
C ILE A 9 -10.12 -12.97 3.97
N SER A 10 -9.58 -11.79 3.72
CA SER A 10 -10.34 -10.60 3.31
C SER A 10 -9.65 -9.85 2.17
N ASN A 11 -10.41 -9.03 1.46
CA ASN A 11 -9.88 -8.10 0.48
C ASN A 11 -9.18 -6.91 1.19
N HIS A 12 -8.27 -6.25 0.47
CA HIS A 12 -7.53 -5.08 0.96
C HIS A 12 -6.75 -5.35 2.28
N SER A 13 -6.29 -6.58 2.50
CA SER A 13 -5.46 -6.96 3.64
C SER A 13 -3.99 -6.52 3.53
N GLY A 14 -3.57 -6.02 2.34
CA GLY A 14 -2.18 -5.59 2.07
C GLY A 14 -1.30 -6.65 1.43
N LYS A 15 -1.88 -7.70 0.83
CA LYS A 15 -1.12 -8.77 0.13
C LYS A 15 -0.14 -8.24 -0.91
N THR A 16 -0.62 -7.38 -1.82
CA THR A 16 0.19 -6.80 -2.90
C THR A 16 1.41 -6.04 -2.37
N ALA A 17 1.19 -5.21 -1.34
CA ALA A 17 2.27 -4.45 -0.70
C ALA A 17 3.30 -5.36 -0.03
N LEU A 18 2.83 -6.38 0.71
CA LEU A 18 3.72 -7.34 1.36
C LEU A 18 4.47 -8.19 0.34
N ALA A 19 3.81 -8.68 -0.71
CA ALA A 19 4.43 -9.46 -1.78
C ALA A 19 5.57 -8.68 -2.45
N ALA A 20 5.31 -7.42 -2.83
CA ALA A 20 6.31 -6.56 -3.45
C ALA A 20 7.50 -6.27 -2.51
N ALA A 21 7.24 -5.97 -1.23
CA ALA A 21 8.29 -5.70 -0.26
C ALA A 21 9.15 -6.95 0.04
N LEU A 22 8.53 -8.13 0.16
CA LEU A 22 9.24 -9.39 0.33
C LEU A 22 10.08 -9.74 -0.91
N ALA A 23 9.59 -9.44 -2.12
CA ALA A 23 10.38 -9.64 -3.33
C ALA A 23 11.67 -8.81 -3.33
N VAL A 24 11.61 -7.56 -2.84
CA VAL A 24 12.81 -6.72 -2.65
C VAL A 24 13.73 -7.28 -1.57
N LYS A 25 13.18 -7.79 -0.47
CA LYS A 25 13.99 -8.26 0.69
C LYS A 25 14.65 -9.62 0.45
N LEU A 26 13.97 -10.52 -0.25
CA LEU A 26 14.44 -11.89 -0.50
C LEU A 26 15.21 -12.02 -1.82
N GLY A 27 15.12 -11.00 -2.69
CA GLY A 27 15.86 -10.92 -3.95
C GLY A 27 17.25 -10.34 -3.80
N THR A 28 18.12 -10.68 -4.74
CA THR A 28 19.44 -10.05 -4.95
C THR A 28 19.59 -9.70 -6.42
N GLU A 29 20.58 -8.85 -6.77
CA GLU A 29 20.86 -8.51 -8.17
C GLU A 29 21.15 -9.75 -9.03
N ASP A 30 21.84 -10.74 -8.46
CA ASP A 30 22.21 -11.98 -9.16
C ASP A 30 21.12 -13.07 -9.14
N ALA A 31 20.13 -12.94 -8.24
CA ALA A 31 19.03 -13.88 -8.09
C ALA A 31 17.70 -13.14 -7.77
N PRO A 32 17.08 -12.55 -8.79
CA PRO A 32 15.82 -11.87 -8.64
C PRO A 32 14.72 -12.85 -8.22
N VAL A 33 13.75 -12.37 -7.43
CA VAL A 33 12.56 -13.13 -7.06
C VAL A 33 11.55 -13.08 -8.20
N ALA A 34 11.01 -14.24 -8.60
CA ALA A 34 9.86 -14.25 -9.51
C ALA A 34 8.61 -13.81 -8.73
N ILE A 35 7.83 -12.89 -9.28
CA ILE A 35 6.64 -12.35 -8.62
C ILE A 35 5.44 -12.34 -9.55
N GLY A 36 4.26 -12.58 -9.00
CA GLY A 36 3.04 -12.54 -9.78
C GLY A 36 1.79 -12.70 -8.94
N LYS A 37 0.64 -12.73 -9.61
CA LYS A 37 -0.67 -12.94 -9.03
C LYS A 37 -1.36 -14.14 -9.65
N ALA A 38 -1.91 -15.01 -8.78
CA ALA A 38 -2.76 -16.11 -9.20
C ALA A 38 -4.24 -15.70 -9.18
N GLY A 39 -4.98 -16.06 -10.23
CA GLY A 39 -6.41 -15.82 -10.33
C GLY A 39 -6.94 -16.07 -11.73
N LEU A 40 -8.27 -15.96 -11.88
CA LEU A 40 -8.88 -15.88 -13.20
C LEU A 40 -8.47 -14.52 -13.83
N ARG A 41 -8.29 -14.52 -15.16
CA ARG A 41 -8.02 -13.28 -15.91
C ARG A 41 -9.24 -12.36 -15.83
N ASP A 42 -9.23 -11.48 -14.85
CA ASP A 42 -10.18 -10.38 -14.72
C ASP A 42 -9.39 -9.06 -14.60
N SER A 43 -10.09 -7.95 -14.65
CA SER A 43 -9.48 -6.60 -14.60
C SER A 43 -8.66 -6.35 -13.32
N THR A 44 -8.96 -7.03 -12.22
CA THR A 44 -8.23 -6.88 -10.96
C THR A 44 -6.89 -7.59 -10.99
N VAL A 45 -6.83 -8.79 -11.58
CA VAL A 45 -5.57 -9.53 -11.76
C VAL A 45 -4.64 -8.79 -12.71
N GLU A 46 -5.14 -8.28 -13.84
CA GLU A 46 -4.34 -7.50 -14.79
C GLU A 46 -3.80 -6.22 -14.15
N SER A 47 -4.61 -5.53 -13.34
CA SER A 47 -4.17 -4.33 -12.60
C SER A 47 -3.03 -4.63 -11.64
N ASP A 48 -3.12 -5.69 -10.84
CA ASP A 48 -2.09 -6.03 -9.85
C ASP A 48 -0.80 -6.56 -10.50
N VAL A 49 -0.90 -7.26 -11.63
CA VAL A 49 0.27 -7.65 -12.44
C VAL A 49 0.99 -6.41 -12.95
N GLY A 50 0.27 -5.42 -13.48
CA GLY A 50 0.84 -4.15 -13.92
C GLY A 50 1.52 -3.39 -12.77
N ILE A 51 1.02 -3.50 -11.53
CA ILE A 51 1.66 -2.92 -10.35
C ILE A 51 3.03 -3.55 -10.10
N PHE A 52 3.14 -4.89 -10.14
CA PHE A 52 4.44 -5.55 -9.93
C PHE A 52 5.44 -5.22 -11.05
N GLU A 53 5.02 -5.20 -12.31
CA GLU A 53 5.87 -4.81 -13.44
C GLU A 53 6.37 -3.36 -13.31
N HIS A 54 5.53 -2.45 -12.83
CA HIS A 54 5.87 -1.06 -12.61
C HIS A 54 6.83 -0.86 -11.42
N LEU A 55 6.54 -1.52 -10.30
CA LEU A 55 7.30 -1.33 -9.06
C LEU A 55 8.62 -2.11 -9.04
N LEU A 56 8.67 -3.26 -9.72
CA LEU A 56 9.77 -4.21 -9.70
C LEU A 56 10.22 -4.56 -11.14
N PRO A 57 10.65 -3.55 -11.92
CA PRO A 57 11.07 -3.78 -13.29
C PRO A 57 12.28 -4.74 -13.33
N GLY A 58 12.16 -5.80 -14.11
CA GLY A 58 13.20 -6.82 -14.22
C GLY A 58 12.98 -8.08 -13.38
N ASN A 59 12.01 -8.12 -12.49
CA ASN A 59 11.61 -9.35 -11.81
C ASN A 59 10.78 -10.23 -12.77
N PRO A 60 11.07 -11.55 -12.88
CA PRO A 60 10.29 -12.45 -13.71
C PRO A 60 8.83 -12.53 -13.25
N SER A 61 7.87 -12.50 -14.20
CA SER A 61 6.45 -12.61 -13.90
C SER A 61 5.99 -14.08 -13.88
N VAL A 62 5.19 -14.43 -12.85
CA VAL A 62 4.57 -15.77 -12.70
C VAL A 62 3.05 -15.69 -12.55
N SER A 63 2.43 -14.71 -13.17
CA SER A 63 0.98 -14.48 -13.06
C SER A 63 0.16 -15.38 -13.96
N GLY A 64 -1.11 -15.63 -13.61
CA GLY A 64 -2.08 -16.38 -14.41
C GLY A 64 -3.05 -17.22 -13.60
N ALA A 65 -3.80 -18.10 -14.27
CA ALA A 65 -4.59 -19.14 -13.62
C ALA A 65 -3.67 -20.14 -12.88
N VAL A 66 -4.19 -20.89 -11.92
CA VAL A 66 -3.38 -21.79 -11.06
C VAL A 66 -2.42 -22.67 -11.85
N GLY A 67 -2.91 -23.35 -12.89
CA GLY A 67 -2.05 -24.21 -13.73
C GLY A 67 -1.02 -23.46 -14.57
N GLU A 68 -1.32 -22.23 -14.98
CA GLU A 68 -0.36 -21.35 -15.69
C GLU A 68 0.73 -20.88 -14.72
N VAL A 69 0.37 -20.50 -13.50
CA VAL A 69 1.33 -20.11 -12.46
C VAL A 69 2.30 -21.24 -12.17
N ALA A 70 1.81 -22.46 -11.94
CA ALA A 70 2.66 -23.65 -11.69
C ALA A 70 3.62 -23.90 -12.85
N SER A 71 3.15 -23.75 -14.11
CA SER A 71 3.97 -23.92 -15.30
C SER A 71 5.04 -22.82 -15.43
N ASN A 72 4.68 -21.56 -15.18
CA ASN A 72 5.59 -20.42 -15.20
C ASN A 72 6.68 -20.56 -14.15
N ILE A 73 6.31 -20.98 -12.92
CA ILE A 73 7.26 -21.27 -11.85
C ILE A 73 8.24 -22.36 -12.26
N SER A 74 7.74 -23.45 -12.85
CA SER A 74 8.59 -24.56 -13.30
C SER A 74 9.60 -24.13 -14.38
N ASN A 75 9.18 -23.26 -15.27
CA ASN A 75 10.06 -22.73 -16.36
C ASN A 75 11.17 -21.80 -15.82
N LEU A 76 10.99 -21.22 -14.64
CA LEU A 76 11.95 -20.31 -14.00
C LEU A 76 12.84 -21.00 -12.97
N ALA A 77 12.67 -22.32 -12.73
CA ALA A 77 13.35 -23.05 -11.66
C ALA A 77 14.89 -22.96 -11.69
N ASP A 78 15.47 -22.82 -12.89
CA ASP A 78 16.94 -22.73 -13.08
C ASP A 78 17.47 -21.29 -12.92
N SER A 79 16.60 -20.28 -13.01
CA SER A 79 16.99 -18.86 -13.01
C SER A 79 16.60 -18.10 -11.73
N THR A 80 15.68 -18.64 -10.93
CA THR A 80 15.20 -17.99 -9.71
C THR A 80 15.22 -18.95 -8.53
N ARG A 81 15.55 -18.43 -7.33
CA ARG A 81 15.56 -19.22 -6.11
C ARG A 81 14.20 -19.26 -5.41
N ILE A 82 13.46 -18.17 -5.51
CA ILE A 82 12.19 -17.95 -4.81
C ILE A 82 11.17 -17.39 -5.82
N SER A 83 9.94 -17.88 -5.72
CA SER A 83 8.77 -17.29 -6.37
C SER A 83 7.79 -16.81 -5.31
N ILE A 84 7.29 -15.59 -5.46
CA ILE A 84 6.24 -15.01 -4.61
C ILE A 84 4.99 -14.85 -5.45
N VAL A 85 3.90 -15.47 -5.03
CA VAL A 85 2.62 -15.41 -5.72
C VAL A 85 1.57 -14.80 -4.83
N GLU A 86 1.01 -13.68 -5.24
CA GLU A 86 -0.18 -13.14 -4.57
C GLU A 86 -1.38 -14.04 -4.88
N GLY A 87 -1.94 -14.64 -3.84
CA GLY A 87 -3.16 -15.43 -3.88
C GLY A 87 -4.42 -14.59 -3.68
N SER A 88 -5.52 -15.26 -3.44
CA SER A 88 -6.84 -14.65 -3.22
C SER A 88 -7.20 -14.54 -1.73
N SER A 89 -8.46 -14.19 -1.45
CA SER A 89 -9.08 -14.31 -0.11
C SER A 89 -9.79 -15.66 0.08
N ASP A 90 -9.78 -16.54 -0.92
CA ASP A 90 -10.35 -17.87 -0.87
C ASP A 90 -9.30 -18.87 -0.40
N THR A 91 -9.53 -19.50 0.75
CA THR A 91 -8.62 -20.46 1.38
C THR A 91 -8.45 -21.73 0.53
N GLU A 92 -9.51 -22.23 -0.10
CA GLU A 92 -9.45 -23.46 -0.93
C GLU A 92 -8.63 -23.20 -2.19
N PHE A 93 -8.82 -22.06 -2.84
CA PHE A 93 -8.04 -21.63 -4.00
C PHE A 93 -6.55 -21.55 -3.64
N ASN A 94 -6.20 -20.89 -2.54
CA ASN A 94 -4.80 -20.75 -2.11
C ASN A 94 -4.17 -22.10 -1.73
N LEU A 95 -4.95 -23.00 -1.13
CA LEU A 95 -4.48 -24.35 -0.80
C LEU A 95 -4.22 -25.19 -2.07
N GLN A 96 -5.11 -25.10 -3.07
CA GLN A 96 -4.89 -25.72 -4.37
C GLN A 96 -3.61 -25.18 -5.01
N LEU A 97 -3.42 -23.85 -5.05
CA LEU A 97 -2.22 -23.22 -5.57
C LEU A 97 -0.95 -23.71 -4.84
N ALA A 98 -1.00 -23.82 -3.50
CA ALA A 98 0.10 -24.34 -2.69
C ALA A 98 0.44 -25.79 -3.01
N ASN A 99 -0.57 -26.62 -3.27
CA ASN A 99 -0.36 -28.02 -3.65
C ASN A 99 0.23 -28.17 -5.06
N ASP A 100 -0.27 -27.40 -6.02
CA ASP A 100 0.16 -27.47 -7.42
C ASP A 100 1.57 -26.90 -7.63
N THR A 101 2.01 -25.98 -6.75
CA THR A 101 3.34 -25.36 -6.81
C THR A 101 4.34 -25.92 -5.79
N ASP A 102 3.93 -26.90 -4.97
CA ASP A 102 4.66 -27.36 -3.78
C ASP A 102 5.12 -26.22 -2.87
N GLY A 103 4.26 -25.19 -2.76
CA GLY A 103 4.54 -23.93 -2.07
C GLY A 103 4.07 -23.89 -0.63
N LEU A 104 4.57 -22.90 0.11
CA LEU A 104 4.13 -22.51 1.44
C LEU A 104 3.22 -21.28 1.38
N VAL A 105 2.35 -21.14 2.36
CA VAL A 105 1.39 -20.03 2.48
C VAL A 105 1.83 -19.10 3.60
N LEU A 106 1.98 -17.80 3.29
CA LEU A 106 2.07 -16.74 4.28
C LEU A 106 0.71 -16.05 4.37
N LEU A 107 0.06 -16.18 5.53
CA LEU A 107 -1.26 -15.60 5.75
C LEU A 107 -1.14 -14.15 6.24
N VAL A 108 -1.70 -13.22 5.48
CA VAL A 108 -1.81 -11.81 5.88
C VAL A 108 -3.19 -11.58 6.48
N ALA A 109 -3.24 -11.28 7.75
CA ALA A 109 -4.46 -10.95 8.47
C ALA A 109 -4.48 -9.47 8.85
N ARG A 110 -5.64 -8.83 8.82
CA ARG A 110 -5.80 -7.51 9.44
C ARG A 110 -5.86 -7.65 10.95
N TYR A 111 -5.41 -6.64 11.67
CA TYR A 111 -5.50 -6.63 13.13
C TYR A 111 -6.94 -6.91 13.61
N GLY A 112 -7.09 -7.91 14.48
CA GLY A 112 -8.38 -8.34 15.03
C GLY A 112 -9.23 -9.25 14.11
N GLU A 113 -8.72 -9.68 12.98
CA GLU A 113 -9.39 -10.63 12.09
C GLU A 113 -9.38 -12.06 12.67
N GLU A 114 -10.50 -12.79 12.56
CA GLU A 114 -10.59 -14.18 12.98
C GLU A 114 -10.04 -15.12 11.89
N ILE A 115 -8.90 -15.73 12.15
CA ILE A 115 -8.15 -16.53 11.16
C ILE A 115 -8.07 -18.01 11.47
N SER A 116 -8.68 -18.49 12.55
CA SER A 116 -8.54 -19.88 13.03
C SER A 116 -8.86 -20.91 11.94
N ASN A 117 -9.94 -20.71 11.18
CA ASN A 117 -10.34 -21.63 10.11
C ASN A 117 -9.29 -21.71 8.99
N ALA A 118 -8.70 -20.58 8.61
CA ALA A 118 -7.68 -20.54 7.58
C ALA A 118 -6.37 -21.19 8.06
N VAL A 119 -5.97 -20.93 9.30
CA VAL A 119 -4.80 -21.56 9.92
C VAL A 119 -4.96 -23.08 9.96
N ASP A 120 -6.10 -23.59 10.42
CA ASP A 120 -6.38 -25.02 10.48
C ASP A 120 -6.43 -25.64 9.07
N ALA A 121 -6.97 -24.93 8.06
CA ALA A 121 -7.04 -25.42 6.69
C ALA A 121 -5.66 -25.50 6.00
N TYR A 122 -4.79 -24.51 6.19
CA TYR A 122 -3.43 -24.54 5.61
C TYR A 122 -2.52 -25.57 6.28
N GLY A 123 -2.69 -25.82 7.58
CA GLY A 123 -1.95 -26.85 8.32
C GLY A 123 -0.43 -26.76 8.12
N SER A 124 0.19 -27.84 7.63
CA SER A 124 1.64 -27.89 7.39
C SER A 124 2.12 -27.01 6.21
N ARG A 125 1.22 -26.49 5.37
CA ARG A 125 1.54 -25.52 4.32
C ARG A 125 1.69 -24.09 4.84
N LEU A 126 1.28 -23.81 6.09
CA LEU A 126 1.38 -22.46 6.66
C LEU A 126 2.81 -22.16 7.10
N ALA A 127 3.50 -21.27 6.41
CA ALA A 127 4.82 -20.76 6.79
C ALA A 127 4.74 -19.84 8.02
N GLY A 128 3.66 -19.07 8.12
CA GLY A 128 3.44 -18.16 9.22
C GLY A 128 2.30 -17.17 8.95
N VAL A 129 2.11 -16.28 9.91
CA VAL A 129 1.11 -15.21 9.85
C VAL A 129 1.77 -13.86 10.02
N VAL A 130 1.35 -12.90 9.21
CA VAL A 130 1.66 -11.47 9.36
C VAL A 130 0.39 -10.74 9.70
N VAL A 131 0.38 -10.00 10.81
CA VAL A 131 -0.73 -9.12 11.18
C VAL A 131 -0.46 -7.73 10.65
N ASN A 132 -1.31 -7.27 9.74
CA ASN A 132 -1.19 -5.96 9.09
C ASN A 132 -2.19 -4.93 9.63
N ALA A 133 -1.90 -3.65 9.39
CA ALA A 133 -2.71 -2.51 9.80
C ALA A 133 -2.95 -2.48 11.33
N MET A 134 -1.93 -2.80 12.11
CA MET A 134 -2.00 -2.72 13.56
C MET A 134 -2.08 -1.27 14.03
N PRO A 135 -3.09 -0.89 14.83
CA PRO A 135 -3.19 0.46 15.36
C PRO A 135 -1.96 0.83 16.21
N LYS A 136 -1.38 2.00 15.99
CA LYS A 136 -0.15 2.45 16.69
C LYS A 136 -0.27 2.44 18.22
N TYR A 137 -1.46 2.72 18.77
CA TYR A 137 -1.71 2.69 20.20
C TYR A 137 -1.80 1.27 20.79
N ARG A 138 -1.76 0.23 19.97
CA ARG A 138 -1.77 -1.19 20.37
C ARG A 138 -0.40 -1.86 20.24
N SER A 139 0.63 -1.12 19.84
CA SER A 139 1.97 -1.68 19.62
C SER A 139 2.58 -2.34 20.86
N GLU A 140 2.24 -1.87 22.06
CA GLU A 140 2.68 -2.46 23.33
C GLU A 140 1.98 -3.79 23.65
N ASN A 141 0.78 -4.02 23.07
CA ASN A 141 -0.02 -5.23 23.21
C ASN A 141 -0.27 -5.88 21.84
N ALA A 142 0.77 -6.00 21.04
CA ALA A 142 0.70 -6.56 19.69
C ALA A 142 0.02 -7.94 19.67
N ASP A 143 0.21 -8.66 20.75
CA ASP A 143 -0.37 -9.96 20.98
C ASP A 143 -1.91 -10.01 21.00
N ASP A 144 -2.60 -8.92 21.30
CA ASP A 144 -4.07 -8.88 21.30
C ASP A 144 -4.69 -9.01 19.88
N GLY A 145 -3.87 -8.88 18.83
CA GLY A 145 -4.31 -8.97 17.43
C GLY A 145 -4.54 -10.39 16.91
N ILE A 146 -4.15 -11.41 17.69
CA ILE A 146 -4.33 -12.82 17.32
C ILE A 146 -5.10 -13.55 18.44
N PRO A 147 -6.09 -14.38 18.08
CA PRO A 147 -6.82 -15.18 19.06
C PRO A 147 -5.89 -16.01 19.94
N GLN A 148 -6.08 -15.97 21.26
CA GLN A 148 -5.21 -16.64 22.24
C GLN A 148 -5.07 -18.15 21.96
N GLY A 149 -6.15 -18.81 21.54
CA GLY A 149 -6.14 -20.24 21.22
C GLY A 149 -5.22 -20.64 20.07
N LEU A 150 -4.92 -19.71 19.13
CA LEU A 150 -3.98 -19.96 18.03
C LEU A 150 -2.53 -19.89 18.50
N ARG A 151 -2.22 -19.04 19.48
CA ARG A 151 -0.89 -18.97 20.09
C ARG A 151 -0.57 -20.22 20.89
N GLU A 152 -1.55 -20.72 21.63
CA GLU A 152 -1.42 -21.97 22.39
C GLU A 152 -1.18 -23.18 21.48
N LYS A 153 -1.63 -23.13 20.22
CA LYS A 153 -1.33 -24.12 19.17
C LYS A 153 0.07 -23.96 18.54
N GLY A 154 0.87 -22.98 18.98
CA GLY A 154 2.21 -22.75 18.43
C GLY A 154 2.23 -22.07 17.05
N LEU A 155 1.22 -21.23 16.74
CA LEU A 155 1.18 -20.47 15.50
C LEU A 155 2.46 -19.62 15.33
N ASN A 156 3.12 -19.76 14.18
CA ASN A 156 4.27 -18.93 13.81
C ASN A 156 3.82 -17.55 13.37
N VAL A 157 3.92 -16.57 14.26
CA VAL A 157 3.63 -15.15 13.95
C VAL A 157 4.95 -14.48 13.60
N LEU A 158 5.09 -14.10 12.32
CA LEU A 158 6.31 -13.46 11.82
C LEU A 158 6.42 -11.99 12.20
N GLY A 159 5.30 -11.35 12.56
CA GLY A 159 5.31 -9.98 13.04
C GLY A 159 4.02 -9.22 12.83
N TYR A 160 4.06 -7.93 13.22
CA TYR A 160 2.92 -7.02 13.24
C TYR A 160 3.27 -5.71 12.55
N ILE A 161 2.74 -5.49 11.35
CA ILE A 161 2.98 -4.26 10.60
C ILE A 161 2.02 -3.18 11.10
N PRO A 162 2.53 -2.04 11.60
CA PRO A 162 1.68 -0.95 12.06
C PRO A 162 0.93 -0.30 10.90
N ASP A 163 -0.24 0.28 11.22
CA ASP A 163 -0.96 1.14 10.28
C ASP A 163 -0.09 2.35 9.90
N ASP A 164 0.22 2.47 8.62
CA ASP A 164 1.06 3.53 8.07
C ASP A 164 0.31 4.34 7.02
N ARG A 165 0.21 5.65 7.27
CA ARG A 165 -0.55 6.56 6.44
C ARG A 165 -0.05 6.65 5.00
N ARG A 166 1.27 6.45 4.78
CA ARG A 166 1.86 6.43 3.43
C ARG A 166 1.24 5.37 2.53
N MET A 167 0.81 4.24 3.09
CA MET A 167 0.16 3.17 2.32
C MET A 167 -1.17 3.62 1.71
N LEU A 168 -1.84 4.56 2.35
CA LEU A 168 -3.16 5.10 1.97
C LEU A 168 -3.06 6.47 1.28
N SER A 169 -1.86 6.95 0.96
CA SER A 169 -1.64 8.24 0.32
C SER A 169 -2.03 8.18 -1.15
N PRO A 170 -2.96 9.02 -1.62
CA PRO A 170 -3.27 9.14 -3.04
C PRO A 170 -2.21 9.95 -3.78
N LYS A 171 -2.06 9.69 -5.08
CA LYS A 171 -1.36 10.58 -6.01
C LYS A 171 -2.15 11.87 -6.21
N LEU A 172 -1.45 12.98 -6.38
CA LEU A 172 -2.07 14.29 -6.59
C LEU A 172 -2.98 14.30 -7.84
N GLY A 173 -2.56 13.63 -8.91
CA GLY A 173 -3.38 13.47 -10.12
C GLY A 173 -4.68 12.74 -9.85
N HIS A 174 -4.65 11.66 -9.06
CA HIS A 174 -5.85 10.93 -8.67
C HIS A 174 -6.77 11.78 -7.78
N VAL A 175 -6.21 12.61 -6.89
CA VAL A 175 -7.00 13.58 -6.11
C VAL A 175 -7.69 14.58 -7.02
N ALA A 176 -6.98 15.13 -8.02
CA ALA A 176 -7.55 16.08 -8.96
C ALA A 176 -8.70 15.45 -9.75
N GLU A 177 -8.50 14.28 -10.33
CA GLU A 177 -9.51 13.54 -11.09
C GLU A 177 -10.75 13.23 -10.25
N PHE A 178 -10.55 12.67 -9.05
CA PHE A 178 -11.64 12.30 -8.13
C PHE A 178 -12.50 13.48 -7.69
N LEU A 179 -11.91 14.67 -7.62
CA LEU A 179 -12.60 15.92 -7.24
C LEU A 179 -13.14 16.71 -8.43
N ASP A 180 -13.05 16.20 -9.66
CA ASP A 180 -13.36 16.94 -10.89
C ASP A 180 -12.56 18.25 -10.98
N GLY A 181 -11.33 18.23 -10.45
CA GLY A 181 -10.44 19.38 -10.35
C GLY A 181 -9.59 19.59 -11.60
N GLN A 182 -9.16 20.82 -11.81
CA GLN A 182 -8.28 21.20 -12.91
C GLN A 182 -6.98 21.79 -12.36
N PHE A 183 -5.84 21.28 -12.82
CA PHE A 183 -4.55 21.90 -12.54
C PHE A 183 -4.50 23.30 -13.13
N LEU A 184 -4.19 24.27 -12.29
CA LEU A 184 -3.86 25.63 -12.70
C LEU A 184 -2.35 25.76 -12.94
N SER A 185 -1.56 25.02 -12.17
CA SER A 185 -0.10 24.87 -12.29
C SER A 185 0.37 23.61 -11.57
N GLY A 186 1.54 23.09 -11.93
CA GLY A 186 2.19 21.97 -11.26
C GLY A 186 1.64 20.58 -11.64
N ASP A 187 1.05 20.44 -12.83
CA ASP A 187 0.55 19.16 -13.36
C ASP A 187 1.66 18.12 -13.59
N GLU A 188 2.89 18.56 -13.79
CA GLU A 188 4.08 17.70 -13.82
C GLU A 188 4.32 16.96 -12.49
N GLN A 189 3.72 17.39 -11.39
CA GLN A 189 3.80 16.77 -10.06
C GLN A 189 2.59 15.87 -9.77
N SER A 190 1.81 15.48 -10.77
CA SER A 190 0.60 14.66 -10.63
C SER A 190 0.86 13.30 -9.93
N ASP A 191 2.07 12.76 -10.02
CA ASP A 191 2.47 11.51 -9.35
C ASP A 191 2.85 11.70 -7.87
N GLN A 192 2.97 12.93 -7.38
CA GLN A 192 3.31 13.20 -5.98
C GLN A 192 2.24 12.67 -5.03
N LEU A 193 2.67 11.97 -3.96
CA LEU A 193 1.78 11.45 -2.91
C LEU A 193 1.40 12.55 -1.91
N LEU A 194 0.16 12.50 -1.43
CA LEU A 194 -0.33 13.32 -0.32
C LEU A 194 -0.70 12.44 0.87
N ASP A 195 -0.01 12.61 2.00
CA ASP A 195 -0.26 11.82 3.21
C ASP A 195 -1.40 12.38 4.07
N ASN A 196 -1.65 13.67 3.95
CA ASN A 196 -2.60 14.38 4.78
C ASN A 196 -3.39 15.42 3.97
N PHE A 197 -4.60 15.71 4.45
CA PHE A 197 -5.40 16.84 4.01
C PHE A 197 -5.74 17.72 5.21
N LEU A 198 -5.57 19.04 5.04
CA LEU A 198 -5.94 20.05 6.05
C LEU A 198 -6.88 21.08 5.44
N ILE A 199 -7.87 21.51 6.20
CA ILE A 199 -8.82 22.51 5.78
C ILE A 199 -8.32 23.90 6.21
N GLY A 200 -8.07 24.77 5.22
CA GLY A 200 -7.67 26.16 5.44
C GLY A 200 -8.88 27.05 5.74
N GLY A 201 -9.21 27.19 7.01
CA GLY A 201 -10.31 28.05 7.46
C GLY A 201 -9.92 29.07 8.55
N LEU A 202 -8.68 29.00 9.03
CA LEU A 202 -8.20 29.79 10.15
C LEU A 202 -7.72 31.21 9.72
N VAL A 203 -7.63 32.11 10.70
CA VAL A 203 -7.12 33.47 10.55
C VAL A 203 -5.61 33.45 10.33
N LEU A 204 -5.08 34.42 9.61
CA LEU A 204 -3.68 34.58 9.16
C LEU A 204 -2.62 34.24 10.22
N ASP A 205 -2.78 34.73 11.44
CA ASP A 205 -1.74 34.61 12.50
C ASP A 205 -1.49 33.17 12.96
N TRP A 206 -2.46 32.26 12.83
CA TRP A 206 -2.35 30.86 13.24
C TRP A 206 -2.19 29.88 12.07
N GLY A 207 -2.34 30.37 10.83
CA GLY A 207 -2.26 29.54 9.63
C GLY A 207 -0.96 28.75 9.53
N PRO A 208 0.22 29.37 9.61
CA PRO A 208 1.50 28.67 9.50
C PRO A 208 1.69 27.60 10.57
N PHE A 209 1.30 27.86 11.82
CA PHE A 209 1.36 26.86 12.89
C PHE A 209 0.42 25.68 12.65
N TYR A 210 -0.79 25.94 12.19
CA TYR A 210 -1.77 24.92 11.88
C TYR A 210 -1.32 24.03 10.72
N PHE A 211 -0.87 24.62 9.61
CA PHE A 211 -0.43 23.87 8.44
C PHE A 211 0.85 23.05 8.71
N ALA A 212 1.71 23.50 9.63
CA ALA A 212 2.88 22.78 10.07
C ALA A 212 2.59 21.54 10.95
N THR A 213 1.35 21.35 11.40
CA THR A 213 0.98 20.20 12.26
C THR A 213 1.04 18.85 11.55
N ARG A 214 1.00 18.85 10.22
CA ARG A 214 1.07 17.65 9.38
C ARG A 214 2.08 17.84 8.27
N THR A 215 2.79 16.80 7.93
CA THR A 215 3.73 16.78 6.81
C THR A 215 3.06 16.27 5.54
N ASN A 216 3.62 16.59 4.39
CA ASN A 216 3.20 16.11 3.09
C ASN A 216 1.69 16.31 2.83
N THR A 217 1.26 17.57 2.94
CA THR A 217 -0.15 17.94 3.08
C THR A 217 -0.73 18.60 1.83
N GLY A 218 -1.89 18.13 1.38
CA GLY A 218 -2.80 18.87 0.51
C GLY A 218 -3.68 19.81 1.34
N VAL A 219 -3.68 21.12 1.04
CA VAL A 219 -4.49 22.09 1.78
C VAL A 219 -5.74 22.43 0.99
N ILE A 220 -6.91 22.18 1.59
CA ILE A 220 -8.22 22.52 1.03
C ILE A 220 -8.56 23.94 1.47
N VAL A 221 -8.62 24.87 0.54
CA VAL A 221 -8.82 26.30 0.82
C VAL A 221 -9.72 26.94 -0.23
N ARG A 222 -10.50 27.92 0.17
CA ARG A 222 -11.34 28.68 -0.78
C ARG A 222 -10.46 29.46 -1.76
N GLY A 223 -10.83 29.46 -3.05
CA GLY A 223 -10.12 30.19 -4.09
C GLY A 223 -10.14 31.73 -3.89
N ASP A 224 -11.11 32.26 -3.12
CA ASP A 224 -11.27 33.69 -2.79
C ASP A 224 -10.61 34.11 -1.45
N ARG A 225 -9.69 33.28 -0.88
CA ARG A 225 -8.99 33.55 0.39
C ARG A 225 -7.47 33.58 0.23
N PRO A 226 -6.93 34.61 -0.45
CA PRO A 226 -5.48 34.71 -0.71
C PRO A 226 -4.65 34.77 0.57
N ASP A 227 -5.18 35.30 1.65
CA ASP A 227 -4.57 35.34 2.97
C ASP A 227 -4.25 33.93 3.49
N VAL A 228 -5.22 33.01 3.45
CA VAL A 228 -5.04 31.62 3.91
C VAL A 228 -4.18 30.81 2.95
N GLN A 229 -4.32 31.05 1.63
CA GLN A 229 -3.52 30.42 0.59
C GLN A 229 -2.03 30.74 0.78
N LEU A 230 -1.69 32.02 1.00
CA LEU A 230 -0.30 32.43 1.25
C LEU A 230 0.27 31.83 2.54
N ALA A 231 -0.54 31.78 3.62
CA ALA A 231 -0.11 31.13 4.86
C ALA A 231 0.21 29.63 4.64
N ALA A 232 -0.58 28.94 3.83
CA ALA A 232 -0.31 27.54 3.48
C ALA A 232 0.93 27.41 2.59
N ILE A 233 1.08 28.24 1.55
CA ILE A 233 2.24 28.25 0.63
C ILE A 233 3.55 28.50 1.38
N GLN A 234 3.53 29.34 2.42
CA GLN A 234 4.71 29.67 3.22
C GLN A 234 5.13 28.56 4.19
N THR A 235 4.32 27.50 4.30
CA THR A 235 4.58 26.38 5.21
C THR A 235 5.26 25.24 4.46
N ASP A 236 6.44 24.82 4.89
CA ASP A 236 7.27 23.81 4.22
C ASP A 236 6.63 22.42 4.13
N THR A 237 5.54 22.16 4.86
CA THR A 237 4.79 20.91 4.89
C THR A 237 3.70 20.83 3.83
N THR A 238 3.33 21.96 3.21
CA THR A 238 2.32 22.03 2.15
C THR A 238 2.90 21.50 0.84
N ARG A 239 2.15 20.61 0.18
CA ARG A 239 2.53 20.00 -1.10
C ARG A 239 1.61 20.36 -2.25
N ALA A 240 0.37 20.73 -1.96
CA ALA A 240 -0.57 21.20 -2.97
C ALA A 240 -1.68 22.06 -2.34
N LEU A 241 -2.31 22.96 -3.13
CA LEU A 241 -3.53 23.66 -2.76
C LEU A 241 -4.70 23.15 -3.60
N LEU A 242 -5.77 22.75 -2.93
CA LEU A 242 -7.08 22.45 -3.53
C LEU A 242 -7.99 23.67 -3.34
N LEU A 243 -8.14 24.45 -4.42
CA LEU A 243 -8.84 25.74 -4.44
C LEU A 243 -10.33 25.53 -4.71
N THR A 244 -11.13 25.58 -3.66
CA THR A 244 -12.56 25.24 -3.72
C THR A 244 -13.45 26.34 -4.31
N LYS A 245 -14.72 25.98 -4.63
CA LYS A 245 -15.75 26.81 -5.27
C LYS A 245 -15.50 27.14 -6.74
N GLY A 246 -14.59 26.47 -7.41
CA GLY A 246 -14.26 26.79 -8.81
C GLY A 246 -13.62 28.17 -8.99
N VAL A 247 -13.11 28.79 -7.93
CA VAL A 247 -12.56 30.14 -7.96
C VAL A 247 -11.05 30.10 -8.13
N ARG A 248 -10.57 30.74 -9.20
CA ARG A 248 -9.16 30.95 -9.47
C ARG A 248 -8.58 31.96 -8.45
N PRO A 249 -7.38 31.71 -7.89
CA PRO A 249 -6.75 32.63 -6.95
C PRO A 249 -6.22 33.89 -7.67
N VAL A 250 -5.84 34.89 -6.89
CA VAL A 250 -5.21 36.11 -7.43
C VAL A 250 -3.80 35.80 -7.96
N GLU A 251 -3.33 36.59 -8.93
CA GLU A 251 -2.04 36.35 -9.61
C GLU A 251 -0.83 36.28 -8.66
N TYR A 252 -0.85 37.03 -7.57
CA TYR A 252 0.21 36.99 -6.57
C TYR A 252 0.33 35.60 -5.90
N VAL A 253 -0.80 34.95 -5.63
CA VAL A 253 -0.81 33.57 -5.08
C VAL A 253 -0.23 32.58 -6.09
N ILE A 254 -0.60 32.73 -7.37
CA ILE A 254 -0.06 31.87 -8.45
C ILE A 254 1.46 32.02 -8.54
N TYR A 255 1.94 33.26 -8.47
CA TYR A 255 3.36 33.55 -8.50
C TYR A 255 4.10 32.91 -7.30
N GLU A 256 3.62 33.11 -6.07
CA GLU A 256 4.24 32.56 -4.86
C GLU A 256 4.23 31.02 -4.83
N ALA A 257 3.14 30.40 -5.28
CA ALA A 257 3.04 28.95 -5.41
C ALA A 257 4.06 28.42 -6.42
N GLY A 258 4.18 29.08 -7.57
CA GLY A 258 5.17 28.74 -8.60
C GLY A 258 6.62 28.85 -8.10
N GLN A 259 6.95 29.88 -7.32
CA GLN A 259 8.31 30.05 -6.73
C GLN A 259 8.68 28.92 -5.77
N ARG A 260 7.70 28.28 -5.14
CA ARG A 260 7.88 27.16 -4.19
C ARG A 260 7.59 25.81 -4.77
N GLY A 261 7.21 25.74 -6.06
CA GLY A 261 6.85 24.48 -6.71
C GLY A 261 5.62 23.81 -6.11
N ILE A 262 4.63 24.59 -5.63
CA ILE A 262 3.40 24.07 -5.04
C ILE A 262 2.30 24.03 -6.10
N PRO A 263 1.81 22.84 -6.50
CA PRO A 263 0.68 22.69 -7.41
C PRO A 263 -0.59 23.37 -6.92
N LEU A 264 -1.31 24.00 -7.85
CA LEU A 264 -2.61 24.60 -7.62
C LEU A 264 -3.67 23.86 -8.42
N ILE A 265 -4.69 23.35 -7.74
CA ILE A 265 -5.82 22.65 -8.36
C ILE A 265 -7.11 23.38 -8.01
N VAL A 266 -7.85 23.77 -9.02
CA VAL A 266 -9.18 24.40 -8.86
C VAL A 266 -10.23 23.31 -8.87
N VAL A 267 -11.02 23.22 -7.81
CA VAL A 267 -12.08 22.20 -7.62
C VAL A 267 -13.46 22.87 -7.51
N PRO A 268 -14.51 22.34 -8.13
CA PRO A 268 -15.80 23.00 -8.22
C PRO A 268 -16.59 23.06 -6.91
N GLY A 269 -16.45 22.06 -6.05
CA GLY A 269 -17.19 21.89 -4.80
C GLY A 269 -16.88 22.94 -3.73
N SER A 270 -17.74 23.05 -2.73
CA SER A 270 -17.43 23.81 -1.51
C SER A 270 -16.34 23.12 -0.69
N THR A 271 -15.74 23.82 0.27
CA THR A 271 -14.72 23.25 1.15
C THR A 271 -15.23 21.99 1.91
N HIS A 272 -16.51 22.01 2.30
CA HIS A 272 -17.15 20.88 2.97
C HIS A 272 -17.32 19.70 2.02
N ASP A 273 -17.89 19.93 0.83
CA ASP A 273 -18.13 18.89 -0.17
C ASP A 273 -16.81 18.21 -0.60
N VAL A 274 -15.75 18.99 -0.77
CA VAL A 274 -14.43 18.50 -1.12
C VAL A 274 -13.83 17.62 0.01
N ALA A 275 -13.97 18.07 1.26
CA ALA A 275 -13.49 17.30 2.40
C ALA A 275 -14.25 15.98 2.57
N GLU A 276 -15.59 16.00 2.42
CA GLU A 276 -16.44 14.82 2.48
C GLU A 276 -16.12 13.83 1.35
N LYS A 277 -15.98 14.33 0.10
CA LYS A 277 -15.59 13.49 -1.04
C LYS A 277 -14.26 12.79 -0.79
N LEU A 278 -13.25 13.46 -0.25
CA LEU A 278 -11.93 12.90 0.00
C LEU A 278 -11.93 11.73 0.99
N GLU A 279 -12.90 11.64 1.90
CA GLU A 279 -13.06 10.46 2.75
C GLU A 279 -13.37 9.20 1.93
N GLY A 280 -14.09 9.34 0.82
CA GLY A 280 -14.40 8.26 -0.12
C GLY A 280 -13.26 7.86 -1.06
N LEU A 281 -12.17 8.63 -1.12
CA LEU A 281 -11.02 8.33 -1.96
C LEU A 281 -10.15 7.21 -1.39
N GLN A 282 -10.01 7.12 -0.09
CA GLN A 282 -9.08 6.23 0.60
C GLN A 282 -9.22 4.75 0.19
N PRO A 283 -10.43 4.16 0.05
CA PRO A 283 -10.57 2.76 -0.39
C PRO A 283 -10.14 2.50 -1.85
N GLN A 284 -9.97 3.56 -2.66
CA GLN A 284 -9.61 3.48 -4.08
C GLN A 284 -8.12 3.69 -4.33
N VAL A 285 -7.35 3.94 -3.27
CA VAL A 285 -5.91 4.21 -3.39
C VAL A 285 -5.16 2.92 -3.67
N ALA A 286 -4.48 2.86 -4.82
CA ALA A 286 -3.65 1.73 -5.21
C ALA A 286 -2.26 1.75 -4.55
N PHE A 287 -1.63 0.57 -4.49
CA PHE A 287 -0.22 0.42 -4.10
C PHE A 287 0.67 0.43 -5.36
N ASP A 288 0.78 1.58 -6.02
CA ASP A 288 1.39 1.74 -7.34
C ASP A 288 2.48 2.83 -7.42
N HIS A 289 3.16 3.10 -6.29
CA HIS A 289 4.17 4.16 -6.19
C HIS A 289 5.44 3.67 -5.49
N GLN A 290 6.62 4.07 -6.00
CA GLN A 290 7.92 3.66 -5.46
C GLN A 290 8.12 4.06 -3.98
N ASP A 291 7.66 5.25 -3.57
CA ASP A 291 7.75 5.67 -2.16
C ASP A 291 6.93 4.77 -1.22
N LYS A 292 5.80 4.22 -1.70
CA LYS A 292 5.03 3.24 -0.92
C LYS A 292 5.79 1.93 -0.81
N LEU A 293 6.41 1.48 -1.90
CA LEU A 293 7.26 0.28 -1.88
C LEU A 293 8.43 0.45 -0.93
N HIS A 294 9.18 1.55 -1.01
CA HIS A 294 10.28 1.84 -0.10
C HIS A 294 9.81 1.83 1.35
N ARG A 295 8.70 2.51 1.64
CA ARG A 295 8.13 2.53 3.00
C ARG A 295 7.70 1.16 3.48
N MET A 296 7.09 0.35 2.62
CA MET A 296 6.70 -1.02 2.99
C MET A 296 7.91 -1.92 3.23
N VAL A 297 8.99 -1.77 2.46
CA VAL A 297 10.27 -2.47 2.69
C VAL A 297 10.88 -2.10 4.04
N GLU A 298 10.83 -0.83 4.44
CA GLU A 298 11.25 -0.38 5.78
C GLU A 298 10.41 -1.07 6.87
N LEU A 299 9.07 -1.03 6.75
CA LEU A 299 8.15 -1.65 7.70
C LEU A 299 8.38 -3.16 7.82
N VAL A 300 8.54 -3.86 6.69
CA VAL A 300 8.86 -5.29 6.66
C VAL A 300 10.19 -5.55 7.36
N SER A 301 11.21 -4.71 7.15
CA SER A 301 12.53 -4.89 7.77
C SER A 301 12.53 -4.64 9.27
N GLU A 302 11.68 -3.74 9.75
CA GLU A 302 11.61 -3.36 11.16
C GLU A 302 10.72 -4.28 11.98
N TYR A 303 9.62 -4.78 11.39
CA TYR A 303 8.56 -5.43 12.13
C TYR A 303 8.38 -6.92 11.83
N LEU A 304 9.05 -7.48 10.81
CA LEU A 304 8.93 -8.91 10.48
C LEU A 304 10.22 -9.68 10.74
N ASP A 305 10.09 -10.90 11.24
CA ASP A 305 11.19 -11.87 11.32
C ASP A 305 11.39 -12.55 9.95
N ILE A 306 12.16 -11.87 9.11
CA ILE A 306 12.49 -12.36 7.75
C ILE A 306 13.34 -13.63 7.84
N SER A 307 14.23 -13.75 8.84
CA SER A 307 15.10 -14.91 9.01
C SER A 307 14.27 -16.16 9.30
N ALA A 308 13.24 -16.05 10.15
CA ALA A 308 12.32 -17.17 10.41
C ALA A 308 11.55 -17.58 9.14
N LEU A 309 11.19 -16.64 8.27
CA LEU A 309 10.56 -16.94 6.98
C LEU A 309 11.54 -17.66 6.03
N GLU A 310 12.79 -17.19 5.93
CA GLU A 310 13.82 -17.83 5.11
C GLU A 310 14.11 -19.25 5.58
N ASP A 311 14.16 -19.50 6.88
CA ASP A 311 14.34 -20.83 7.45
C ASP A 311 13.18 -21.78 7.08
N GLN A 312 11.94 -21.28 7.07
CA GLN A 312 10.77 -22.05 6.60
C GLN A 312 10.87 -22.39 5.11
N LEU A 313 11.27 -21.42 4.29
CA LEU A 313 11.42 -21.61 2.83
C LEU A 313 12.58 -22.53 2.46
N ALA A 314 13.58 -22.67 3.34
CA ALA A 314 14.72 -23.57 3.12
C ALA A 314 14.40 -25.04 3.45
N GLN A 315 13.33 -25.31 4.20
CA GLN A 315 12.93 -26.66 4.58
C GLN A 315 12.08 -27.32 3.48
N PRO A 316 12.27 -28.61 3.21
CA PRO A 316 11.37 -29.33 2.32
C PRO A 316 9.97 -29.37 2.94
N VAL A 317 8.96 -29.10 2.12
CA VAL A 317 7.56 -29.18 2.58
C VAL A 317 7.26 -30.61 3.00
N THR A 318 6.96 -30.82 4.27
CA THR A 318 6.58 -32.13 4.77
C THR A 318 5.16 -32.47 4.26
N ARG A 319 5.05 -33.52 3.45
CA ARG A 319 3.76 -34.03 2.91
C ARG A 319 2.94 -34.74 3.97
#